data_17ecd60dd340916bc06b374fc082854f
#
_entry.id   17ecd60dd340916bc06b374fc082854f
#
_cell.length_a   1.000
_cell.length_b   1.000
_cell.length_c   1.000
_cell.angle_alpha   90.00
_cell.angle_beta   90.00
_cell.angle_gamma   90.00
#
_symmetry.space_group_name_H-M   'P 1'
#
loop_
_entity.id
_entity.type
_entity.pdbx_description
1 polymer ?
#
loop_
_entity_poly.entity_id
_entity_poly.type
_entity_poly.pdbx_seq_one_letter_code
_entity_poly.pdbx_strand_id
1 'polypeptide(L)'
;MARAADEADGLHRQQCIDVLCGYLRLPYDAVHGTSGRTKFVVKEPRIEHGRVRGETEEHVEYRQNDSEVRKTIVRVIADRLRPEAEYSWSASDFDFRTAHLEDVDLSHATFAGDARFDEARFTGGAWFDKARFTGDAWFDKATFTGDAWFNEATFTGDAWFNEATFVGGAWFTEATFTGDAGFTEVRFTGGAWFNEARFTGDAWFNTATFTGGAWFTEATFTGDAGFNTATFTGDAGFNEVMFAGKSSFVAADFGSGRIAFIEPRQWGPPPPEFDWGEDGRRKPSNVEPQIWPPVTAAP
;
A
#
# COMPACT_ATOMS: atom_id res chain seq x y z
N MET A 1 2.16 -19.68 -20.04
CA MET A 1 1.83 -18.24 -20.07
C MET A 1 3.09 -17.38 -20.01
N ALA A 2 3.95 -17.45 -18.99
CA ALA A 2 5.12 -16.57 -18.88
C ALA A 2 6.02 -16.58 -20.12
N ARG A 3 6.44 -17.76 -20.60
CA ARG A 3 7.24 -17.87 -21.83
C ARG A 3 6.54 -17.27 -23.06
N ALA A 4 5.22 -17.42 -23.15
CA ALA A 4 4.45 -16.83 -24.23
C ALA A 4 4.44 -15.29 -24.15
N ALA A 5 4.43 -14.73 -22.94
CA ALA A 5 4.56 -13.29 -22.73
C ALA A 5 5.98 -12.79 -23.03
N ASP A 6 7.03 -13.60 -22.71
CA ASP A 6 8.42 -13.26 -23.01
C ASP A 6 8.69 -13.18 -24.53
N GLU A 7 8.12 -14.13 -25.29
CA GLU A 7 8.24 -14.22 -26.76
C GLU A 7 7.29 -13.26 -27.51
N ALA A 8 6.33 -12.66 -26.81
CA ALA A 8 5.36 -11.72 -27.37
C ALA A 8 5.77 -10.26 -27.14
N ASP A 9 5.13 -9.36 -27.85
CA ASP A 9 5.25 -7.92 -27.65
C ASP A 9 3.87 -7.25 -27.63
N GLY A 10 3.83 -6.01 -27.13
CA GLY A 10 2.65 -5.17 -27.11
C GLY A 10 1.39 -5.89 -26.58
N LEU A 11 0.33 -5.90 -27.38
CA LEU A 11 -0.99 -6.42 -26.99
C LEU A 11 -0.96 -7.91 -26.59
N HIS A 12 -0.17 -8.74 -27.27
CA HIS A 12 -0.14 -10.17 -26.96
C HIS A 12 0.53 -10.43 -25.62
N ARG A 13 1.58 -9.67 -25.27
CA ARG A 13 2.19 -9.72 -23.93
C ARG A 13 1.18 -9.31 -22.86
N GLN A 14 0.48 -8.18 -23.08
CA GLN A 14 -0.54 -7.71 -22.16
C GLN A 14 -1.61 -8.77 -21.91
N GLN A 15 -2.14 -9.42 -22.96
CA GLN A 15 -3.12 -10.48 -22.79
C GLN A 15 -2.62 -11.66 -21.93
N CYS A 16 -1.34 -12.04 -22.07
CA CYS A 16 -0.75 -13.08 -21.23
C CYS A 16 -0.65 -12.62 -19.77
N ILE A 17 -0.28 -11.37 -19.53
CA ILE A 17 -0.19 -10.77 -18.19
C ILE A 17 -1.59 -10.68 -17.58
N ASP A 18 -2.59 -10.25 -18.34
CA ASP A 18 -4.00 -10.17 -17.90
C ASP A 18 -4.53 -11.52 -17.43
N VAL A 19 -4.14 -12.61 -18.10
CA VAL A 19 -4.52 -13.97 -17.66
C VAL A 19 -3.84 -14.33 -16.33
N LEU A 20 -2.56 -13.98 -16.13
CA LEU A 20 -1.85 -14.24 -14.88
C LEU A 20 -2.46 -13.41 -13.73
N CYS A 21 -2.68 -12.13 -13.94
CA CYS A 21 -3.33 -11.25 -12.97
C CYS A 21 -4.78 -11.70 -12.71
N GLY A 22 -5.51 -12.11 -13.76
CA GLY A 22 -6.86 -12.66 -13.64
C GLY A 22 -6.92 -13.89 -12.75
N TYR A 23 -5.91 -14.76 -12.82
CA TYR A 23 -5.81 -15.91 -11.91
C TYR A 23 -5.65 -15.49 -10.45
N LEU A 24 -4.80 -14.47 -10.20
CA LEU A 24 -4.58 -13.93 -8.85
C LEU A 24 -5.85 -13.27 -8.25
N ARG A 25 -6.77 -12.81 -9.08
CA ARG A 25 -8.06 -12.23 -8.66
C ARG A 25 -9.15 -13.24 -8.41
N LEU A 26 -8.96 -14.50 -8.76
CA LEU A 26 -9.94 -15.54 -8.43
C LEU A 26 -10.11 -15.67 -6.92
N PRO A 27 -11.34 -15.99 -6.43
CA PRO A 27 -11.58 -16.21 -5.02
C PRO A 27 -10.57 -17.20 -4.43
N TYR A 28 -9.98 -16.84 -3.28
CA TYR A 28 -8.94 -17.61 -2.63
C TYR A 28 -9.17 -17.66 -1.11
N ASP A 29 -9.09 -18.84 -0.53
CA ASP A 29 -9.15 -19.07 0.90
C ASP A 29 -7.72 -19.25 1.45
N ALA A 30 -7.16 -18.18 2.02
CA ALA A 30 -5.82 -18.20 2.55
C ALA A 30 -5.63 -19.17 3.73
N VAL A 31 -6.67 -19.43 4.51
CA VAL A 31 -6.61 -20.37 5.66
C VAL A 31 -6.35 -21.79 5.20
N HIS A 32 -6.93 -22.16 4.07
CA HIS A 32 -6.81 -23.51 3.52
C HIS A 32 -5.86 -23.58 2.32
N GLY A 33 -5.32 -22.45 1.83
CA GLY A 33 -4.44 -22.39 0.65
C GLY A 33 -5.14 -22.84 -0.64
N THR A 34 -6.45 -22.63 -0.76
CA THR A 34 -7.28 -23.22 -1.82
C THR A 34 -8.22 -22.20 -2.44
N SER A 35 -8.65 -22.47 -3.68
CA SER A 35 -9.70 -21.71 -4.37
C SER A 35 -11.13 -22.15 -3.97
N GLY A 36 -11.30 -22.83 -2.86
CA GLY A 36 -12.59 -23.13 -2.26
C GLY A 36 -13.18 -24.53 -2.52
N ARG A 37 -12.52 -25.40 -3.27
CA ARG A 37 -12.91 -26.82 -3.41
C ARG A 37 -11.76 -27.73 -3.01
N THR A 38 -11.86 -28.32 -1.81
CA THR A 38 -10.87 -29.29 -1.31
C THR A 38 -11.40 -30.72 -1.30
N LYS A 39 -12.69 -30.88 -1.59
CA LYS A 39 -13.38 -32.15 -1.45
C LYS A 39 -14.49 -32.30 -2.49
N PHE A 40 -14.57 -33.46 -3.10
CA PHE A 40 -15.76 -33.87 -3.85
C PHE A 40 -16.20 -35.26 -3.42
N VAL A 41 -17.50 -35.53 -3.55
CA VAL A 41 -18.11 -36.80 -3.19
C VAL A 41 -18.52 -37.50 -4.48
N VAL A 42 -17.91 -38.65 -4.72
CA VAL A 42 -18.32 -39.54 -5.81
C VAL A 42 -19.37 -40.47 -5.25
N LYS A 43 -20.55 -40.48 -5.87
CA LYS A 43 -21.64 -41.39 -5.51
C LYS A 43 -21.75 -42.48 -6.55
N GLU A 44 -21.55 -43.70 -6.15
CA GLU A 44 -21.74 -44.88 -7.02
C GLU A 44 -22.87 -45.75 -6.50
N PRO A 45 -23.74 -46.29 -7.41
CA PRO A 45 -24.77 -47.19 -6.97
C PRO A 45 -24.18 -48.51 -6.45
N ARG A 46 -24.51 -48.84 -5.20
CA ARG A 46 -24.12 -50.11 -4.59
C ARG A 46 -25.04 -51.23 -5.14
N ILE A 47 -24.47 -52.14 -5.91
CA ILE A 47 -25.19 -53.26 -6.50
C ILE A 47 -24.95 -54.53 -5.69
N GLU A 48 -25.99 -55.07 -5.06
CA GLU A 48 -25.98 -56.37 -4.37
C GLU A 48 -26.98 -57.30 -5.04
N HIS A 49 -26.52 -58.49 -5.45
CA HIS A 49 -27.34 -59.52 -6.13
C HIS A 49 -28.12 -58.97 -7.34
N GLY A 50 -27.51 -58.09 -8.15
CA GLY A 50 -28.11 -57.52 -9.36
C GLY A 50 -29.19 -56.45 -9.11
N ARG A 51 -29.32 -55.95 -7.87
CA ARG A 51 -30.24 -54.87 -7.52
C ARG A 51 -29.49 -53.72 -6.84
N VAL A 52 -29.84 -52.47 -7.16
CA VAL A 52 -29.32 -51.28 -6.50
C VAL A 52 -29.84 -51.28 -5.05
N ARG A 53 -28.95 -51.34 -4.07
CA ARG A 53 -29.26 -51.37 -2.63
C ARG A 53 -28.71 -50.13 -1.89
N GLY A 54 -28.63 -48.99 -2.54
CA GLY A 54 -28.13 -47.77 -1.99
C GLY A 54 -27.01 -47.18 -2.81
N GLU A 55 -26.33 -46.18 -2.28
CA GLU A 55 -25.17 -45.52 -2.89
C GLU A 55 -23.96 -45.72 -1.97
N THR A 56 -22.80 -45.91 -2.57
CA THR A 56 -21.52 -45.81 -1.87
C THR A 56 -21.00 -44.41 -2.12
N GLU A 57 -20.68 -43.69 -1.06
CA GLU A 57 -20.06 -42.38 -1.14
C GLU A 57 -18.56 -42.52 -0.95
N GLU A 58 -17.79 -42.13 -1.95
CA GLU A 58 -16.35 -41.97 -1.84
C GLU A 58 -16.04 -40.48 -1.68
N HIS A 59 -15.40 -40.13 -0.56
CA HIS A 59 -14.94 -38.80 -0.28
C HIS A 59 -13.51 -38.62 -0.76
N VAL A 60 -13.33 -37.98 -1.90
CA VAL A 60 -12.00 -37.68 -2.43
C VAL A 60 -11.57 -36.31 -1.96
N GLU A 61 -10.52 -36.28 -1.13
CA GLU A 61 -9.84 -35.07 -0.74
C GLU A 61 -8.65 -34.86 -1.68
N TYR A 62 -8.49 -33.68 -2.21
CA TYR A 62 -7.32 -33.33 -3.02
C TYR A 62 -6.66 -32.08 -2.46
N ARG A 63 -5.32 -32.10 -2.47
CA ARG A 63 -4.55 -30.91 -2.12
C ARG A 63 -4.55 -29.97 -3.31
N GLN A 64 -5.10 -28.79 -3.13
CA GLN A 64 -4.91 -27.70 -4.07
C GLN A 64 -3.63 -26.95 -3.66
N ASN A 65 -2.62 -26.95 -4.51
CA ASN A 65 -1.42 -26.15 -4.32
C ASN A 65 -1.63 -24.73 -4.91
N ASP A 66 -2.80 -24.14 -4.71
CA ASP A 66 -3.16 -22.85 -5.29
C ASP A 66 -2.28 -21.73 -4.73
N SER A 67 -1.93 -21.79 -3.44
CA SER A 67 -0.95 -20.88 -2.82
C SER A 67 0.37 -20.90 -3.57
N GLU A 68 0.93 -22.07 -3.86
CA GLU A 68 2.19 -22.20 -4.58
C GLU A 68 2.12 -21.68 -6.03
N VAL A 69 0.99 -21.90 -6.69
CA VAL A 69 0.74 -21.36 -8.03
C VAL A 69 0.70 -19.84 -7.98
N ARG A 70 -0.02 -19.25 -7.02
CA ARG A 70 -0.10 -17.81 -6.81
C ARG A 70 1.26 -17.18 -6.51
N LYS A 71 1.99 -17.74 -5.56
CA LYS A 71 3.36 -17.32 -5.23
C LYS A 71 4.29 -17.42 -6.44
N THR A 72 4.15 -18.47 -7.24
CA THR A 72 4.93 -18.63 -8.47
C THR A 72 4.59 -17.56 -9.50
N ILE A 73 3.31 -17.24 -9.69
CA ILE A 73 2.88 -16.18 -10.62
C ILE A 73 3.47 -14.83 -10.18
N VAL A 74 3.34 -14.47 -8.89
CA VAL A 74 3.88 -13.22 -8.36
C VAL A 74 5.39 -13.14 -8.57
N ARG A 75 6.12 -14.21 -8.23
CA ARG A 75 7.58 -14.27 -8.44
C ARG A 75 7.95 -14.12 -9.91
N VAL A 76 7.23 -14.78 -10.82
CA VAL A 76 7.45 -14.66 -12.26
C VAL A 76 7.23 -13.22 -12.73
N ILE A 77 6.21 -12.55 -12.25
CA ILE A 77 5.95 -11.14 -12.57
C ILE A 77 7.09 -10.26 -11.99
N ALA A 78 7.42 -10.45 -10.72
CA ALA A 78 8.48 -9.69 -10.03
C ALA A 78 9.82 -9.79 -10.77
N ASP A 79 10.24 -11.00 -11.17
CA ASP A 79 11.49 -11.23 -11.88
C ASP A 79 11.55 -10.47 -13.22
N ARG A 80 10.40 -10.24 -13.89
CA ARG A 80 10.31 -9.52 -15.17
C ARG A 80 10.10 -8.02 -15.03
N LEU A 81 9.80 -7.58 -13.83
CA LEU A 81 9.70 -6.15 -13.50
C LEU A 81 11.04 -5.58 -12.99
N ARG A 82 12.01 -6.42 -12.67
CA ARG A 82 13.35 -5.96 -12.26
C ARG A 82 14.11 -5.35 -13.42
N PRO A 83 14.93 -4.31 -13.18
CA PRO A 83 15.68 -3.61 -14.24
C PRO A 83 16.59 -4.51 -15.07
N GLU A 84 17.13 -5.58 -14.49
CA GLU A 84 18.02 -6.55 -15.10
C GLU A 84 17.31 -7.69 -15.85
N ALA A 85 15.99 -7.67 -15.91
CA ALA A 85 15.23 -8.75 -16.54
C ALA A 85 15.55 -8.86 -18.05
N GLU A 86 15.89 -10.08 -18.49
CA GLU A 86 16.13 -10.37 -19.91
C GLU A 86 14.90 -10.07 -20.77
N TYR A 87 13.70 -10.34 -20.22
CA TYR A 87 12.41 -10.07 -20.84
C TYR A 87 11.61 -9.14 -19.93
N SER A 88 11.78 -7.83 -20.09
CA SER A 88 11.06 -6.87 -19.26
C SER A 88 9.58 -6.79 -19.62
N TRP A 89 8.74 -6.80 -18.58
CA TRP A 89 7.30 -6.55 -18.70
C TRP A 89 6.91 -5.17 -18.14
N SER A 90 7.88 -4.33 -17.80
CA SER A 90 7.64 -3.06 -17.11
C SER A 90 6.68 -2.12 -17.83
N ALA A 91 6.66 -2.16 -19.18
CA ALA A 91 5.78 -1.30 -19.98
C ALA A 91 4.32 -1.78 -20.07
N SER A 92 3.99 -2.89 -19.42
CA SER A 92 2.63 -3.43 -19.37
C SER A 92 1.87 -2.93 -18.17
N ASP A 93 0.54 -2.98 -18.23
CA ASP A 93 -0.33 -2.70 -17.11
C ASP A 93 -0.54 -3.97 -16.27
N PHE A 94 -0.67 -3.78 -14.95
CA PHE A 94 -0.87 -4.87 -14.00
C PHE A 94 -2.14 -4.66 -13.18
N ASP A 95 -3.11 -5.57 -13.33
CA ASP A 95 -4.38 -5.52 -12.63
C ASP A 95 -4.46 -6.58 -11.52
N PHE A 96 -4.02 -6.20 -10.31
CA PHE A 96 -4.11 -7.02 -9.10
C PHE A 96 -5.32 -6.65 -8.22
N ARG A 97 -6.32 -5.95 -8.76
CA ARG A 97 -7.50 -5.56 -7.99
C ARG A 97 -8.14 -6.76 -7.32
N THR A 98 -8.48 -6.60 -6.03
CA THR A 98 -9.07 -7.67 -5.20
C THR A 98 -8.22 -8.94 -5.02
N ALA A 99 -7.01 -8.98 -5.57
CA ALA A 99 -6.13 -10.13 -5.45
C ALA A 99 -5.74 -10.39 -3.99
N HIS A 100 -5.64 -11.67 -3.61
CA HIS A 100 -5.03 -12.08 -2.37
C HIS A 100 -3.56 -12.41 -2.61
N LEU A 101 -2.67 -11.66 -1.98
CA LEU A 101 -1.23 -11.70 -2.20
C LEU A 101 -0.53 -12.03 -0.88
N GLU A 102 0.17 -13.16 -0.83
CA GLU A 102 0.85 -13.66 0.38
C GLU A 102 2.37 -13.50 0.23
N ASP A 103 3.01 -12.82 1.20
CA ASP A 103 4.47 -12.64 1.24
C ASP A 103 5.04 -12.16 -0.10
N VAL A 104 4.57 -10.99 -0.55
CA VAL A 104 4.87 -10.45 -1.89
C VAL A 104 6.15 -9.64 -1.89
N ASP A 105 7.15 -10.07 -2.68
CA ASP A 105 8.36 -9.30 -2.93
C ASP A 105 8.35 -8.69 -4.35
N LEU A 106 8.04 -7.40 -4.40
CA LEU A 106 8.12 -6.54 -5.58
C LEU A 106 9.21 -5.46 -5.40
N SER A 107 10.19 -5.73 -4.53
CA SER A 107 11.33 -4.83 -4.35
C SER A 107 12.08 -4.66 -5.66
N HIS A 108 12.50 -3.40 -5.95
CA HIS A 108 13.17 -3.02 -7.20
C HIS A 108 12.32 -3.20 -8.48
N ALA A 109 11.06 -3.59 -8.37
CA ALA A 109 10.19 -3.72 -9.54
C ALA A 109 9.98 -2.36 -10.23
N THR A 110 9.90 -2.37 -11.56
CA THR A 110 9.58 -1.17 -12.34
C THR A 110 8.24 -1.36 -13.05
N PHE A 111 7.26 -0.56 -12.67
CA PHE A 111 5.95 -0.45 -13.31
C PHE A 111 5.94 0.83 -14.14
N ALA A 112 6.14 0.70 -15.46
CA ALA A 112 6.09 1.85 -16.36
C ALA A 112 4.67 2.07 -16.92
N GLY A 113 3.87 1.02 -17.00
CA GLY A 113 2.42 1.10 -17.16
C GLY A 113 1.72 1.23 -15.81
N ASP A 114 0.41 1.15 -15.82
CA ASP A 114 -0.42 1.26 -14.64
C ASP A 114 -0.32 0.02 -13.74
N ALA A 115 -0.31 0.25 -12.42
CA ALA A 115 -0.28 -0.81 -11.42
C ALA A 115 -1.49 -0.69 -10.47
N ARG A 116 -2.43 -1.62 -10.57
CA ARG A 116 -3.70 -1.57 -9.84
C ARG A 116 -3.78 -2.64 -8.76
N PHE A 117 -3.73 -2.19 -7.52
CA PHE A 117 -3.88 -3.00 -6.30
C PHE A 117 -5.12 -2.60 -5.50
N ASP A 118 -6.10 -1.97 -6.15
CA ASP A 118 -7.35 -1.55 -5.49
C ASP A 118 -8.00 -2.76 -4.80
N GLU A 119 -8.39 -2.62 -3.55
CA GLU A 119 -9.02 -3.68 -2.74
C GLU A 119 -8.17 -4.96 -2.58
N ALA A 120 -6.91 -4.94 -3.03
CA ALA A 120 -6.02 -6.10 -2.84
C ALA A 120 -5.76 -6.37 -1.36
N ARG A 121 -5.55 -7.63 -1.03
CA ARG A 121 -5.25 -8.08 0.34
C ARG A 121 -3.85 -8.64 0.39
N PHE A 122 -2.98 -7.94 1.11
CA PHE A 122 -1.62 -8.38 1.38
C PHE A 122 -1.58 -9.05 2.74
N THR A 123 -1.20 -10.32 2.79
CA THR A 123 -1.04 -11.08 4.02
C THR A 123 0.42 -11.50 4.17
N GLY A 124 0.95 -11.40 5.39
CA GLY A 124 2.40 -11.47 5.59
C GLY A 124 3.09 -10.19 5.12
N GLY A 125 4.32 -10.28 4.69
CA GLY A 125 5.09 -9.13 4.23
C GLY A 125 4.71 -8.65 2.83
N ALA A 126 4.75 -7.33 2.62
CA ALA A 126 4.59 -6.73 1.30
C ALA A 126 5.79 -5.80 1.03
N TRP A 127 6.73 -6.26 0.22
CA TRP A 127 7.96 -5.54 -0.06
C TRP A 127 7.90 -4.83 -1.40
N PHE A 128 7.96 -3.50 -1.37
CA PHE A 128 8.05 -2.58 -2.51
C PHE A 128 9.27 -1.66 -2.37
N ASP A 129 10.28 -2.06 -1.57
CA ASP A 129 11.47 -1.24 -1.40
C ASP A 129 12.14 -0.96 -2.74
N LYS A 130 12.45 0.31 -3.00
CA LYS A 130 13.05 0.78 -4.27
C LYS A 130 12.22 0.47 -5.52
N ALA A 131 10.95 0.12 -5.36
CA ALA A 131 10.07 -0.05 -6.51
C ALA A 131 9.86 1.30 -7.22
N ARG A 132 9.69 1.26 -8.53
CA ARG A 132 9.48 2.44 -9.37
C ARG A 132 8.14 2.34 -10.08
N PHE A 133 7.26 3.27 -9.79
CA PHE A 133 5.98 3.42 -10.46
C PHE A 133 6.06 4.67 -11.34
N THR A 134 6.16 4.47 -12.66
CA THR A 134 6.22 5.58 -13.63
C THR A 134 4.82 5.91 -14.15
N GLY A 135 3.97 4.90 -14.35
CA GLY A 135 2.53 5.05 -14.47
C GLY A 135 1.88 5.26 -13.11
N ASP A 136 0.56 5.34 -13.07
CA ASP A 136 -0.18 5.51 -11.84
C ASP A 136 -0.22 4.21 -11.01
N ALA A 137 -0.23 4.37 -9.69
CA ALA A 137 -0.28 3.28 -8.73
C ALA A 137 -1.51 3.40 -7.82
N TRP A 138 -2.44 2.45 -7.93
CA TRP A 138 -3.67 2.45 -7.14
C TRP A 138 -3.63 1.37 -6.05
N PHE A 139 -3.68 1.78 -4.80
CA PHE A 139 -3.80 0.94 -3.61
C PHE A 139 -5.06 1.29 -2.82
N ASP A 140 -6.07 1.90 -3.48
CA ASP A 140 -7.29 2.31 -2.81
C ASP A 140 -7.98 1.11 -2.17
N LYS A 141 -8.38 1.26 -0.88
CA LYS A 141 -9.00 0.19 -0.09
C LYS A 141 -8.15 -1.08 0.07
N ALA A 142 -6.88 -1.05 -0.33
CA ALA A 142 -5.99 -2.18 -0.10
C ALA A 142 -5.82 -2.45 1.41
N THR A 143 -5.64 -3.71 1.77
CA THR A 143 -5.42 -4.11 3.17
C THR A 143 -4.08 -4.81 3.30
N PHE A 144 -3.23 -4.28 4.16
CA PHE A 144 -1.94 -4.85 4.53
C PHE A 144 -2.05 -5.38 5.96
N THR A 145 -2.12 -6.71 6.13
CA THR A 145 -2.26 -7.32 7.47
C THR A 145 -0.93 -7.50 8.17
N GLY A 146 0.15 -7.69 7.42
CA GLY A 146 1.52 -7.66 7.92
C GLY A 146 2.17 -6.31 7.64
N ASP A 147 3.48 -6.29 7.70
CA ASP A 147 4.27 -5.11 7.44
C ASP A 147 4.35 -4.80 5.93
N ALA A 148 4.36 -3.50 5.60
CA ALA A 148 4.45 -3.02 4.22
C ALA A 148 5.63 -2.07 4.07
N TRP A 149 6.58 -2.40 3.19
CA TRP A 149 7.81 -1.66 2.97
C TRP A 149 7.80 -1.00 1.60
N PHE A 150 7.83 0.34 1.59
CA PHE A 150 7.95 1.20 0.42
C PHE A 150 9.18 2.13 0.55
N ASN A 151 10.22 1.69 1.30
CA ASN A 151 11.40 2.53 1.49
C ASN A 151 12.08 2.80 0.15
N GLU A 152 12.48 4.05 -0.06
CA GLU A 152 13.11 4.52 -1.29
C GLU A 152 12.25 4.25 -2.57
N ALA A 153 10.98 3.89 -2.42
CA ALA A 153 10.10 3.74 -3.56
C ALA A 153 9.87 5.07 -4.27
N THR A 154 9.75 5.04 -5.59
CA THR A 154 9.53 6.24 -6.40
C THR A 154 8.21 6.13 -7.16
N PHE A 155 7.33 7.10 -6.94
CA PHE A 155 6.07 7.27 -7.65
C PHE A 155 6.18 8.52 -8.52
N THR A 156 6.29 8.33 -9.85
CA THR A 156 6.38 9.43 -10.81
C THR A 156 4.99 9.83 -11.28
N GLY A 157 4.12 8.86 -11.55
CA GLY A 157 2.68 9.05 -11.70
C GLY A 157 2.00 9.28 -10.33
N ASP A 158 0.70 9.35 -10.32
CA ASP A 158 -0.07 9.50 -9.10
C ASP A 158 -0.08 8.19 -8.27
N ALA A 159 -0.10 8.35 -6.94
CA ALA A 159 -0.12 7.23 -6.00
C ALA A 159 -1.31 7.32 -5.05
N TRP A 160 -2.26 6.40 -5.18
CA TRP A 160 -3.52 6.43 -4.46
C TRP A 160 -3.59 5.32 -3.42
N PHE A 161 -3.63 5.69 -2.15
CA PHE A 161 -3.79 4.80 -0.98
C PHE A 161 -5.06 5.15 -0.18
N ASN A 162 -6.06 5.78 -0.83
CA ASN A 162 -7.25 6.22 -0.14
C ASN A 162 -8.02 5.04 0.47
N GLU A 163 -8.52 5.20 1.68
CA GLU A 163 -9.21 4.17 2.45
C GLU A 163 -8.39 2.87 2.69
N ALA A 164 -7.09 2.86 2.33
CA ALA A 164 -6.24 1.71 2.59
C ALA A 164 -6.06 1.48 4.11
N THR A 165 -5.83 0.23 4.50
CA THR A 165 -5.62 -0.16 5.90
C THR A 165 -4.29 -0.86 6.06
N PHE A 166 -3.42 -0.31 6.90
CA PHE A 166 -2.15 -0.88 7.32
C PHE A 166 -2.29 -1.36 8.77
N VAL A 167 -2.37 -2.68 8.99
CA VAL A 167 -2.48 -3.28 10.32
C VAL A 167 -1.11 -3.39 10.97
N GLY A 168 -0.12 -3.86 10.23
CA GLY A 168 1.29 -3.84 10.61
C GLY A 168 1.93 -2.47 10.43
N GLY A 169 3.24 -2.41 10.44
CA GLY A 169 4.01 -1.21 10.14
C GLY A 169 3.93 -0.83 8.65
N ALA A 170 4.00 0.46 8.37
CA ALA A 170 4.03 1.00 7.00
C ALA A 170 5.26 1.91 6.85
N TRP A 171 6.24 1.48 6.07
CA TRP A 171 7.50 2.19 5.90
C TRP A 171 7.56 2.85 4.52
N PHE A 172 7.57 4.18 4.51
CA PHE A 172 7.75 5.05 3.34
C PHE A 172 9.00 5.93 3.51
N THR A 173 10.00 5.44 4.26
CA THR A 173 11.24 6.19 4.50
C THR A 173 11.95 6.47 3.19
N GLU A 174 12.33 7.73 2.94
CA GLU A 174 12.97 8.19 1.69
C GLU A 174 12.11 7.95 0.42
N ALA A 175 10.84 7.59 0.54
CA ALA A 175 9.97 7.46 -0.60
C ALA A 175 9.77 8.81 -1.31
N THR A 176 9.68 8.78 -2.64
CA THR A 176 9.52 9.99 -3.46
C THR A 176 8.21 9.92 -4.25
N PHE A 177 7.35 10.89 -4.04
CA PHE A 177 6.11 11.09 -4.75
C PHE A 177 6.24 12.34 -5.62
N THR A 178 6.36 12.15 -6.95
CA THR A 178 6.48 13.26 -7.90
C THR A 178 5.09 13.71 -8.37
N GLY A 179 4.20 12.77 -8.67
CA GLY A 179 2.78 13.01 -8.85
C GLY A 179 2.06 13.24 -7.53
N ASP A 180 0.75 13.30 -7.57
CA ASP A 180 -0.07 13.47 -6.39
C ASP A 180 -0.10 12.19 -5.54
N ALA A 181 -0.20 12.34 -4.22
CA ALA A 181 -0.21 11.24 -3.26
C ALA A 181 -1.47 11.28 -2.38
N GLY A 182 -2.39 10.35 -2.62
CA GLY A 182 -3.65 10.24 -1.89
C GLY A 182 -3.56 9.25 -0.74
N PHE A 183 -3.75 9.74 0.49
CA PHE A 183 -3.86 8.97 1.73
C PHE A 183 -5.14 9.36 2.50
N THR A 184 -6.17 9.81 1.77
CA THR A 184 -7.44 10.22 2.38
C THR A 184 -8.13 9.01 3.00
N GLU A 185 -8.63 9.17 4.24
CA GLU A 185 -9.28 8.10 5.02
C GLU A 185 -8.42 6.84 5.25
N VAL A 186 -7.11 6.91 4.99
CA VAL A 186 -6.20 5.79 5.27
C VAL A 186 -6.15 5.48 6.78
N ARG A 187 -5.96 4.21 7.12
CA ARG A 187 -5.84 3.76 8.51
C ARG A 187 -4.51 3.09 8.75
N PHE A 188 -3.67 3.71 9.59
CA PHE A 188 -2.44 3.13 10.10
C PHE A 188 -2.69 2.65 11.53
N THR A 189 -2.84 1.33 11.71
CA THR A 189 -3.01 0.72 13.04
C THR A 189 -1.65 0.51 13.71
N GLY A 190 -0.66 0.05 12.95
CA GLY A 190 0.75 0.04 13.35
C GLY A 190 1.40 1.41 13.18
N GLY A 191 2.72 1.46 13.29
CA GLY A 191 3.48 2.69 13.01
C GLY A 191 3.49 3.05 11.52
N ALA A 192 3.58 4.33 11.23
CA ALA A 192 3.71 4.87 9.87
C ALA A 192 4.97 5.75 9.78
N TRP A 193 5.92 5.37 8.94
CA TRP A 193 7.21 6.04 8.80
C TRP A 193 7.32 6.69 7.43
N PHE A 194 7.25 8.01 7.40
CA PHE A 194 7.46 8.88 6.23
C PHE A 194 8.73 9.74 6.40
N ASN A 195 9.71 9.24 7.19
CA ASN A 195 10.93 9.98 7.42
C ASN A 195 11.66 10.24 6.10
N GLU A 196 12.13 11.47 5.88
CA GLU A 196 12.82 11.90 4.66
C GLU A 196 12.00 11.69 3.37
N ALA A 197 10.71 11.37 3.48
CA ALA A 197 9.84 11.23 2.31
C ALA A 197 9.69 12.59 1.59
N ARG A 198 9.61 12.55 0.25
CA ARG A 198 9.50 13.74 -0.60
C ARG A 198 8.20 13.72 -1.38
N PHE A 199 7.37 14.72 -1.13
CA PHE A 199 6.13 14.95 -1.86
C PHE A 199 6.31 16.21 -2.72
N THR A 200 6.43 16.02 -4.05
CA THR A 200 6.59 17.12 -5.00
C THR A 200 5.22 17.58 -5.51
N GLY A 201 4.32 16.66 -5.81
CA GLY A 201 2.90 16.90 -6.03
C GLY A 201 2.17 17.14 -4.71
N ASP A 202 0.85 17.22 -4.75
CA ASP A 202 0.02 17.40 -3.57
C ASP A 202 -0.06 16.10 -2.75
N ALA A 203 -0.12 16.22 -1.43
CA ALA A 203 -0.21 15.09 -0.50
C ALA A 203 -1.43 15.22 0.42
N TRP A 204 -2.38 14.30 0.29
CA TRP A 204 -3.64 14.36 1.04
C TRP A 204 -3.75 13.27 2.09
N PHE A 205 -3.58 13.63 3.36
CA PHE A 205 -3.83 12.79 4.55
C PHE A 205 -5.13 13.20 5.27
N ASN A 206 -6.08 13.78 4.51
CA ASN A 206 -7.34 14.23 5.10
C ASN A 206 -8.11 13.04 5.67
N THR A 207 -8.69 13.20 6.87
CA THR A 207 -9.39 12.12 7.58
C THR A 207 -8.56 10.85 7.82
N ALA A 208 -7.25 10.90 7.60
CA ALA A 208 -6.36 9.79 7.92
C ALA A 208 -6.35 9.49 9.43
N THR A 209 -6.22 8.21 9.79
CA THR A 209 -6.14 7.79 11.20
C THR A 209 -4.80 7.13 11.47
N PHE A 210 -4.04 7.70 12.40
CA PHE A 210 -2.77 7.16 12.89
C PHE A 210 -2.97 6.67 14.33
N THR A 211 -3.18 5.36 14.50
CA THR A 211 -3.37 4.76 15.83
C THR A 211 -2.02 4.50 16.49
N GLY A 212 -1.04 3.99 15.73
CA GLY A 212 0.36 3.91 16.14
C GLY A 212 1.09 5.24 16.00
N GLY A 213 2.42 5.21 16.12
CA GLY A 213 3.25 6.40 15.88
C GLY A 213 3.25 6.83 14.41
N ALA A 214 3.30 8.14 14.15
CA ALA A 214 3.36 8.72 12.81
C ALA A 214 4.61 9.61 12.67
N TRP A 215 5.55 9.23 11.82
CA TRP A 215 6.86 9.86 11.75
C TRP A 215 7.09 10.50 10.37
N PHE A 216 7.15 11.83 10.34
CA PHE A 216 7.41 12.66 9.17
C PHE A 216 8.70 13.49 9.37
N THR A 217 9.65 12.98 10.16
CA THR A 217 10.91 13.68 10.41
C THR A 217 11.66 13.89 9.10
N GLU A 218 12.10 15.12 8.84
CA GLU A 218 12.78 15.54 7.60
C GLU A 218 11.94 15.36 6.32
N ALA A 219 10.65 15.04 6.43
CA ALA A 219 9.79 14.96 5.26
C ALA A 219 9.69 16.33 4.56
N THR A 220 9.57 16.30 3.24
CA THR A 220 9.48 17.51 2.40
C THR A 220 8.16 17.51 1.64
N PHE A 221 7.36 18.55 1.83
CA PHE A 221 6.13 18.82 1.09
C PHE A 221 6.34 20.07 0.23
N THR A 222 6.58 19.88 -1.07
CA THR A 222 6.76 20.99 -2.03
C THR A 222 5.40 21.43 -2.58
N GLY A 223 4.51 20.49 -2.88
CA GLY A 223 3.10 20.75 -3.17
C GLY A 223 2.28 21.04 -1.90
N ASP A 224 0.98 21.10 -2.04
CA ASP A 224 0.06 21.30 -0.92
C ASP A 224 -0.01 20.04 -0.04
N ALA A 225 -0.15 20.20 1.28
CA ALA A 225 -0.23 19.09 2.23
C ALA A 225 -1.49 19.19 3.11
N GLY A 226 -2.41 18.25 2.92
CA GLY A 226 -3.67 18.23 3.64
C GLY A 226 -3.68 17.19 4.76
N PHE A 227 -3.83 17.65 6.01
CA PHE A 227 -4.05 16.81 7.20
C PHE A 227 -5.37 17.18 7.91
N ASN A 228 -6.32 17.76 7.16
CA ASN A 228 -7.59 18.21 7.73
C ASN A 228 -8.36 17.02 8.29
N THR A 229 -8.91 17.19 9.51
CA THR A 229 -9.65 16.13 10.19
C THR A 229 -8.88 14.83 10.41
N ALA A 230 -7.56 14.82 10.20
CA ALA A 230 -6.71 13.68 10.54
C ALA A 230 -6.70 13.41 12.05
N THR A 231 -6.61 12.16 12.46
CA THR A 231 -6.57 11.74 13.86
C THR A 231 -5.23 11.10 14.20
N PHE A 232 -4.53 11.65 15.18
CA PHE A 232 -3.28 11.13 15.72
C PHE A 232 -3.52 10.61 17.14
N THR A 233 -3.66 9.29 17.31
CA THR A 233 -3.85 8.69 18.64
C THR A 233 -2.53 8.45 19.36
N GLY A 234 -1.52 8.01 18.61
CA GLY A 234 -0.15 7.84 19.08
C GLY A 234 0.69 9.12 18.98
N ASP A 235 1.98 8.99 19.23
CA ASP A 235 2.94 10.08 19.02
C ASP A 235 3.07 10.41 17.53
N ALA A 236 3.28 11.71 17.20
CA ALA A 236 3.58 12.10 15.83
C ALA A 236 4.73 13.11 15.78
N GLY A 237 5.69 12.86 14.89
CA GLY A 237 6.88 13.67 14.71
C GLY A 237 6.90 14.32 13.32
N PHE A 238 6.92 15.66 13.30
CA PHE A 238 7.13 16.52 12.14
C PHE A 238 8.40 17.37 12.34
N ASN A 239 9.41 16.77 12.99
CA ASN A 239 10.66 17.47 13.25
C ASN A 239 11.40 17.69 11.93
N GLU A 240 12.06 18.83 11.78
CA GLU A 240 12.82 19.19 10.58
C GLU A 240 12.02 19.06 9.28
N VAL A 241 10.70 19.08 9.35
CA VAL A 241 9.81 19.02 8.19
C VAL A 241 10.00 20.28 7.33
N MET A 242 9.80 20.15 6.02
CA MET A 242 9.67 21.27 5.09
C MET A 242 8.25 21.35 4.56
N PHE A 243 7.54 22.43 4.89
CA PHE A 243 6.27 22.79 4.26
C PHE A 243 6.51 24.00 3.35
N ALA A 244 6.67 23.76 2.04
CA ALA A 244 6.87 24.82 1.05
C ALA A 244 5.55 25.25 0.38
N GLY A 245 4.63 24.31 0.15
CA GLY A 245 3.29 24.57 -0.31
C GLY A 245 2.32 24.92 0.83
N LYS A 246 1.05 25.09 0.50
CA LYS A 246 -0.01 25.31 1.48
C LYS A 246 -0.22 24.04 2.29
N SER A 247 -0.16 24.14 3.59
CA SER A 247 -0.38 23.01 4.49
C SER A 247 -1.50 23.29 5.47
N SER A 248 -2.33 22.28 5.77
CA SER A 248 -3.50 22.48 6.62
C SER A 248 -3.73 21.29 7.56
N PHE A 249 -3.90 21.61 8.84
CA PHE A 249 -4.25 20.69 9.94
C PHE A 249 -5.57 21.11 10.59
N VAL A 250 -6.47 21.76 9.84
CA VAL A 250 -7.75 22.25 10.35
C VAL A 250 -8.60 21.06 10.79
N ALA A 251 -9.20 21.15 11.98
CA ALA A 251 -9.98 20.11 12.63
C ALA A 251 -9.22 18.78 12.85
N ALA A 252 -7.88 18.79 12.81
CA ALA A 252 -7.08 17.61 13.17
C ALA A 252 -7.20 17.31 14.67
N ASP A 253 -7.41 16.05 15.01
CA ASP A 253 -7.37 15.55 16.39
C ASP A 253 -5.96 15.08 16.74
N PHE A 254 -5.30 15.79 17.61
CA PHE A 254 -3.94 15.49 18.07
C PHE A 254 -3.91 14.58 19.31
N GLY A 255 -5.03 13.97 19.68
CA GLY A 255 -5.12 12.97 20.74
C GLY A 255 -4.41 13.35 22.03
N SER A 256 -3.76 12.36 22.66
CA SER A 256 -2.99 12.56 23.88
C SER A 256 -1.49 12.23 23.73
N GLY A 257 -1.07 11.68 22.59
CA GLY A 257 0.34 11.41 22.29
C GLY A 257 1.14 12.71 22.11
N ARG A 258 2.45 12.63 22.15
CA ARG A 258 3.33 13.78 21.88
C ARG A 258 3.33 14.11 20.40
N ILE A 259 3.00 15.33 20.03
CA ILE A 259 3.03 15.84 18.67
C ILE A 259 4.13 16.89 18.55
N ALA A 260 5.13 16.66 17.72
CA ALA A 260 6.31 17.51 17.66
C ALA A 260 6.50 18.14 16.27
N PHE A 261 6.58 19.48 16.24
CA PHE A 261 6.95 20.30 15.08
C PHE A 261 8.24 21.07 15.43
N ILE A 262 9.33 20.36 15.69
CA ILE A 262 10.57 20.95 16.20
C ILE A 262 11.51 21.27 15.04
N GLU A 263 12.05 22.49 15.04
CA GLU A 263 13.05 22.96 14.08
C GLU A 263 12.70 22.68 12.62
N PRO A 264 11.47 23.02 12.13
CA PRO A 264 11.14 22.79 10.73
C PRO A 264 12.17 23.51 9.83
N ARG A 265 12.58 22.84 8.76
CA ARG A 265 13.48 23.43 7.76
C ARG A 265 12.80 24.56 6.98
N GLN A 266 11.50 24.45 6.79
CA GLN A 266 10.67 25.50 6.21
C GLN A 266 9.25 25.45 6.80
N TRP A 267 8.71 26.63 7.15
CA TRP A 267 7.36 26.81 7.71
C TRP A 267 6.57 27.82 6.87
N GLY A 268 6.29 27.45 5.60
CA GLY A 268 5.69 28.34 4.62
C GLY A 268 6.69 29.26 3.89
N PRO A 269 6.25 30.35 3.21
CA PRO A 269 4.93 30.91 3.10
C PRO A 269 3.98 30.15 2.13
N PRO A 270 2.67 30.02 2.43
CA PRO A 270 2.02 30.41 3.68
C PRO A 270 2.35 29.43 4.84
N PRO A 271 2.34 29.90 6.11
CA PRO A 271 2.53 29.01 7.25
C PRO A 271 1.40 27.98 7.33
N PRO A 272 1.65 26.78 7.86
CA PRO A 272 0.62 25.77 8.04
C PRO A 272 -0.56 26.25 8.89
N GLU A 273 -1.76 25.91 8.48
CA GLU A 273 -3.03 26.31 9.06
C GLU A 273 -3.46 25.35 10.18
N PHE A 274 -3.87 25.90 11.36
CA PHE A 274 -4.35 25.15 12.51
C PHE A 274 -5.55 25.88 13.16
N ASP A 275 -6.41 25.16 13.90
CA ASP A 275 -7.59 25.75 14.57
C ASP A 275 -7.24 26.77 15.67
N TRP A 276 -6.02 26.73 16.22
CA TRP A 276 -5.58 27.65 17.26
C TRP A 276 -4.96 28.96 16.73
N GLY A 277 -4.81 29.07 15.40
CA GLY A 277 -4.24 30.25 14.77
C GLY A 277 -2.75 30.46 15.06
N GLU A 278 -2.23 31.59 14.59
CA GLU A 278 -0.79 31.90 14.67
C GLU A 278 -0.30 32.18 16.10
N ASP A 279 -1.19 32.63 17.02
CA ASP A 279 -0.79 32.99 18.39
C ASP A 279 -0.67 31.79 19.34
N GLY A 280 -1.06 30.60 18.91
CA GLY A 280 -0.97 29.36 19.66
C GLY A 280 -1.74 29.31 20.97
N ARG A 281 -2.61 30.29 21.28
CA ARG A 281 -3.29 30.38 22.60
C ARG A 281 -4.19 29.21 22.92
N ARG A 282 -4.71 28.54 21.92
CA ARG A 282 -5.59 27.35 22.04
C ARG A 282 -4.91 26.06 21.65
N LYS A 283 -3.59 26.12 21.44
CA LYS A 283 -2.80 24.95 21.05
C LYS A 283 -2.85 23.89 22.14
N PRO A 284 -3.11 22.62 21.82
CA PRO A 284 -3.08 21.53 22.78
C PRO A 284 -1.72 21.43 23.49
N SER A 285 -1.73 21.08 24.78
CA SER A 285 -0.50 21.06 25.60
C SER A 285 0.49 19.96 25.19
N ASN A 286 0.03 18.93 24.50
CA ASN A 286 0.83 17.82 23.97
C ASN A 286 1.47 18.16 22.59
N VAL A 287 1.17 19.34 22.01
CA VAL A 287 1.79 19.82 20.77
C VAL A 287 3.02 20.65 21.10
N GLU A 288 4.15 20.32 20.53
CA GLU A 288 5.43 21.02 20.69
C GLU A 288 5.83 21.77 19.40
N PRO A 289 6.59 22.87 19.49
CA PRO A 289 7.14 23.47 20.72
C PRO A 289 6.05 24.20 21.52
N GLN A 290 6.35 24.47 22.79
CA GLN A 290 5.42 25.21 23.66
C GLN A 290 5.28 26.68 23.21
N ILE A 291 6.34 27.26 22.69
CA ILE A 291 6.33 28.60 22.07
C ILE A 291 5.97 28.44 20.58
N TRP A 292 4.85 29.04 20.17
CA TRP A 292 4.30 28.89 18.82
C TRP A 292 4.36 30.23 18.05
N PRO A 293 4.60 30.26 16.76
CA PRO A 293 4.95 29.11 15.89
C PRO A 293 6.35 28.56 16.14
N PRO A 294 6.68 27.36 15.62
CA PRO A 294 8.02 26.80 15.76
C PRO A 294 9.06 27.71 15.09
N VAL A 295 10.25 27.73 15.68
CA VAL A 295 11.40 28.42 15.08
C VAL A 295 11.99 27.49 14.01
N THR A 296 12.17 28.02 12.79
CA THR A 296 12.83 27.28 11.73
C THR A 296 14.29 27.01 12.04
N ALA A 297 14.80 25.87 11.60
CA ALA A 297 16.21 25.55 11.68
C ALA A 297 17.06 26.67 11.05
N ALA A 298 18.22 26.96 11.62
CA ALA A 298 19.17 27.85 10.98
C ALA A 298 19.68 27.23 9.67
N PRO A 299 19.87 28.01 8.60
CA PRO A 299 20.36 27.54 7.32
C PRO A 299 21.75 26.91 7.37
#